data_faa777dd7fbf6900cba74c8f20ae4c45
#
_entry.id   faa777dd7fbf6900cba74c8f20ae4c45
#
_cell.length_a   1.000
_cell.length_b   1.000
_cell.length_c   1.000
_cell.angle_alpha   90.00
_cell.angle_beta   90.00
_cell.angle_gamma   90.00
#
_symmetry.space_group_name_H-M   'P 1'
#
loop_
_entity.id
_entity.type
_entity.pdbx_description
1 polymer ?
#
loop_
_entity_poly.entity_id
_entity_poly.type
_entity_poly.pdbx_seq_one_letter_code
_entity_poly.pdbx_strand_id
1 'polypeptide(L)'
;MRVSVVLCTYTLDMYHHFEEAAESVLAQTHDDVELVVVVDGSDDVCERVERDYGDRRDVLVHCNEENVGLLASRNTGAEVATGDVVAFIDDDAIADERWVEALVAAYEERDVLAAGGRMTA
;
A
#
# COMPACT_ATOMS: atom_id res chain seq x y z
N MET A 1 12.01 4.85 10.91
CA MET A 1 11.41 3.55 10.53
C MET A 1 10.61 3.72 9.24
N ARG A 2 10.90 2.90 8.25
CA ARG A 2 10.18 2.98 6.99
C ARG A 2 8.97 2.06 7.04
N VAL A 3 7.82 2.58 6.63
CA VAL A 3 6.59 1.80 6.59
C VAL A 3 6.15 1.65 5.14
N SER A 4 5.92 0.42 4.73
CA SER A 4 5.40 0.14 3.39
C SER A 4 3.92 -0.13 3.52
N VAL A 5 3.10 0.60 2.79
CA VAL A 5 1.65 0.40 2.80
C VAL A 5 1.26 -0.27 1.49
N VAL A 6 0.69 -1.46 1.58
CA VAL A 6 0.31 -2.25 0.42
C VAL A 6 -1.14 -1.98 0.06
N LEU A 7 -1.38 -1.61 -1.19
CA LEU A 7 -2.69 -1.26 -1.70
C LEU A 7 -2.91 -2.06 -2.99
N CYS A 8 -3.91 -2.93 -2.99
CA CYS A 8 -4.20 -3.77 -4.14
C CYS A 8 -5.39 -3.23 -4.92
N THR A 9 -5.33 -3.30 -6.24
CA THR A 9 -6.45 -2.86 -7.08
C THR A 9 -6.54 -3.76 -8.30
N TYR A 10 -7.70 -3.87 -8.92
CA TYR A 10 -7.87 -4.78 -10.04
C TYR A 10 -8.86 -4.31 -11.10
N THR A 11 -9.52 -3.18 -10.92
CA THR A 11 -10.53 -2.73 -11.88
C THR A 11 -10.56 -1.22 -12.01
N LEU A 12 -10.78 -0.72 -13.23
CA LEU A 12 -10.91 0.71 -13.47
C LEU A 12 -12.21 1.25 -12.88
N ASP A 13 -13.19 0.40 -12.62
CA ASP A 13 -14.45 0.84 -12.02
C ASP A 13 -14.23 1.44 -10.63
N MET A 14 -13.20 1.00 -9.93
CA MET A 14 -12.87 1.48 -8.60
C MET A 14 -11.68 2.44 -8.60
N TYR A 15 -11.25 2.86 -9.77
CA TYR A 15 -10.00 3.60 -9.87
C TYR A 15 -10.00 4.91 -9.08
N HIS A 16 -11.13 5.60 -9.06
CA HIS A 16 -11.20 6.85 -8.34
C HIS A 16 -11.12 6.61 -6.82
N HIS A 17 -11.66 5.49 -6.33
CA HIS A 17 -11.50 5.12 -4.94
C HIS A 17 -10.04 4.76 -4.65
N PHE A 18 -9.41 4.03 -5.59
CA PHE A 18 -7.99 3.71 -5.49
C PHE A 18 -7.15 4.98 -5.39
N GLU A 19 -7.44 5.98 -6.23
CA GLU A 19 -6.70 7.22 -6.19
C GLU A 19 -6.83 7.93 -4.85
N GLU A 20 -8.03 7.93 -4.29
CA GLU A 20 -8.24 8.55 -2.98
C GLU A 20 -7.44 7.82 -1.90
N ALA A 21 -7.46 6.50 -1.94
CA ALA A 21 -6.70 5.70 -0.98
C ALA A 21 -5.19 5.96 -1.14
N ALA A 22 -4.71 5.95 -2.39
CA ALA A 22 -3.29 6.17 -2.67
C ALA A 22 -2.83 7.54 -2.20
N GLU A 23 -3.61 8.58 -2.51
CA GLU A 23 -3.22 9.93 -2.09
C GLU A 23 -3.27 10.09 -0.58
N SER A 24 -4.17 9.39 0.11
CA SER A 24 -4.21 9.44 1.56
C SER A 24 -2.97 8.81 2.18
N VAL A 25 -2.41 7.80 1.54
CA VAL A 25 -1.18 7.17 2.00
C VAL A 25 0.02 8.10 1.72
N LEU A 26 0.02 8.75 0.56
CA LEU A 26 1.13 9.63 0.20
C LEU A 26 1.11 10.95 0.98
N ALA A 27 0.00 11.28 1.62
CA ALA A 27 -0.13 12.50 2.42
C ALA A 27 0.06 12.28 3.93
N GLN A 28 0.64 11.14 4.32
CA GLN A 28 0.84 10.85 5.74
C GLN A 28 1.85 11.78 6.39
N THR A 29 1.66 12.04 7.70
CA THR A 29 2.58 12.89 8.45
C THR A 29 3.91 12.20 8.73
N HIS A 30 3.94 10.88 8.70
CA HIS A 30 5.21 10.16 8.86
C HIS A 30 6.03 10.33 7.56
N ASP A 31 7.28 10.71 7.70
CA ASP A 31 8.10 11.04 6.54
C ASP A 31 8.56 9.88 5.67
N ASP A 32 8.71 8.71 6.22
CA ASP A 32 9.31 7.59 5.50
C ASP A 32 8.27 6.52 5.18
N VAL A 33 7.40 6.81 4.22
CA VAL A 33 6.34 5.91 3.80
C VAL A 33 6.55 5.51 2.35
N GLU A 34 6.38 4.23 2.07
CA GLU A 34 6.41 3.71 0.72
C GLU A 34 5.03 3.18 0.39
N LEU A 35 4.47 3.57 -0.74
CA LEU A 35 3.21 2.99 -1.20
C LEU A 35 3.54 1.86 -2.18
N VAL A 36 3.08 0.66 -1.87
CA VAL A 36 3.28 -0.50 -2.76
C VAL A 36 1.93 -0.81 -3.39
N VAL A 37 1.81 -0.57 -4.69
CA VAL A 37 0.58 -0.82 -5.42
C VAL A 37 0.71 -2.15 -6.12
N VAL A 38 -0.21 -3.07 -5.86
CA VAL A 38 -0.24 -4.35 -6.55
C VAL A 38 -1.49 -4.38 -7.43
N VAL A 39 -1.29 -4.50 -8.74
CA VAL A 39 -2.38 -4.57 -9.69
C VAL A 39 -2.62 -6.05 -10.01
N ASP A 40 -3.82 -6.54 -9.72
CA ASP A 40 -4.10 -7.96 -9.83
C ASP A 40 -4.72 -8.34 -11.17
N GLY A 41 -3.84 -8.62 -12.14
CA GLY A 41 -4.29 -9.24 -13.38
C GLY A 41 -5.08 -8.38 -14.35
N SER A 42 -4.83 -7.08 -14.39
CA SER A 42 -5.51 -6.20 -15.33
C SER A 42 -4.50 -5.29 -16.04
N ASP A 43 -4.32 -5.49 -17.33
CA ASP A 43 -3.38 -4.68 -18.11
C ASP A 43 -3.83 -3.22 -18.17
N ASP A 44 -5.14 -2.97 -18.26
CA ASP A 44 -5.65 -1.61 -18.34
C ASP A 44 -5.38 -0.84 -17.04
N VAL A 45 -5.58 -1.48 -15.91
CA VAL A 45 -5.32 -0.87 -14.63
C VAL A 45 -3.80 -0.68 -14.45
N CYS A 46 -3.02 -1.67 -14.85
CA CYS A 46 -1.57 -1.60 -14.75
C CYS A 46 -1.03 -0.39 -15.51
N GLU A 47 -1.48 -0.20 -16.76
CA GLU A 47 -1.06 0.93 -17.57
C GLU A 47 -1.45 2.24 -16.93
N ARG A 48 -2.66 2.32 -16.39
CA ARG A 48 -3.13 3.53 -15.77
C ARG A 48 -2.34 3.89 -14.52
N VAL A 49 -2.07 2.90 -13.68
CA VAL A 49 -1.30 3.10 -12.44
C VAL A 49 0.13 3.50 -12.79
N GLU A 50 0.74 2.84 -13.77
CA GLU A 50 2.10 3.19 -14.17
C GLU A 50 2.16 4.62 -14.69
N ARG A 51 1.17 5.02 -15.45
CA ARG A 51 1.14 6.37 -15.98
C ARG A 51 0.96 7.41 -14.88
N ASP A 52 0.09 7.13 -13.92
CA ASP A 52 -0.25 8.10 -12.88
C ASP A 52 0.73 8.11 -11.72
N TYR A 53 1.35 6.96 -11.42
CA TYR A 53 2.17 6.81 -10.22
C TYR A 53 3.58 6.23 -10.46
N GLY A 54 3.84 5.69 -11.62
CA GLY A 54 5.10 4.98 -11.88
C GLY A 54 6.36 5.80 -11.68
N ASP A 55 6.27 7.11 -11.84
CA ASP A 55 7.41 7.98 -11.69
C ASP A 55 7.55 8.57 -10.28
N ARG A 56 6.60 8.29 -9.40
CA ARG A 56 6.63 8.83 -8.05
C ARG A 56 7.67 8.07 -7.23
N ARG A 57 8.53 8.87 -6.55
CA ARG A 57 9.63 8.33 -5.84
C ARG A 57 9.27 7.35 -4.75
N ASP A 58 8.20 7.56 -4.06
CA ASP A 58 7.80 6.74 -2.93
C ASP A 58 6.76 5.70 -3.30
N VAL A 59 6.62 5.39 -4.57
CA VAL A 59 5.64 4.43 -5.06
C VAL A 59 6.32 3.30 -5.80
N LEU A 60 5.97 2.06 -5.43
CA LEU A 60 6.45 0.87 -6.11
C LEU A 60 5.23 0.20 -6.71
N VAL A 61 5.23 -0.05 -8.01
CA VAL A 61 4.10 -0.68 -8.69
C VAL A 61 4.48 -2.07 -9.13
N HIS A 62 3.66 -3.05 -8.78
CA HIS A 62 3.85 -4.43 -9.21
C HIS A 62 2.56 -4.91 -9.87
N CYS A 63 2.63 -5.39 -11.09
CA CYS A 63 1.46 -5.87 -11.82
C CYS A 63 1.54 -7.38 -11.97
N ASN A 64 0.55 -8.09 -11.43
CA ASN A 64 0.47 -9.54 -11.60
C ASN A 64 0.03 -9.84 -13.03
N GLU A 65 0.61 -10.86 -13.63
CA GLU A 65 0.24 -11.22 -15.00
C GLU A 65 -1.16 -11.80 -15.07
N GLU A 66 -1.60 -12.45 -14.00
CA GLU A 66 -2.93 -13.05 -13.95
C GLU A 66 -3.60 -12.63 -12.67
N ASN A 67 -4.91 -12.74 -12.64
CA ASN A 67 -5.65 -12.43 -11.42
C ASN A 67 -5.45 -13.59 -10.43
N VAL A 68 -4.81 -13.32 -9.32
CA VAL A 68 -4.47 -14.33 -8.31
C VAL A 68 -5.25 -14.16 -7.01
N GLY A 69 -6.03 -13.11 -6.89
CA GLY A 69 -6.85 -12.87 -5.70
C GLY A 69 -6.18 -11.93 -4.71
N LEU A 70 -6.97 -11.41 -3.80
CA LEU A 70 -6.53 -10.39 -2.85
C LEU A 70 -5.45 -10.88 -1.90
N LEU A 71 -5.62 -12.07 -1.33
CA LEU A 71 -4.65 -12.58 -0.38
C LEU A 71 -3.28 -12.77 -1.02
N ALA A 72 -3.24 -13.38 -2.20
CA ALA A 72 -1.97 -13.59 -2.90
C ALA A 72 -1.35 -12.26 -3.30
N SER A 73 -2.18 -11.28 -3.71
CA SER A 73 -1.67 -9.95 -4.06
C SER A 73 -1.09 -9.23 -2.86
N ARG A 74 -1.72 -9.34 -1.70
CA ARG A 74 -1.19 -8.75 -0.48
C ARG A 74 0.15 -9.39 -0.10
N ASN A 75 0.26 -10.70 -0.24
CA ASN A 75 1.51 -11.41 0.04
C ASN A 75 2.62 -10.94 -0.90
N THR A 76 2.29 -10.76 -2.18
CA THR A 76 3.25 -10.26 -3.16
C THR A 76 3.70 -8.85 -2.79
N GLY A 77 2.74 -8.00 -2.40
CA GLY A 77 3.07 -6.63 -1.98
C GLY A 77 4.01 -6.62 -0.79
N ALA A 78 3.77 -7.50 0.18
CA ALA A 78 4.63 -7.60 1.35
C ALA A 78 6.04 -8.08 0.96
N GLU A 79 6.13 -8.98 -0.01
CA GLU A 79 7.44 -9.49 -0.48
C GLU A 79 8.27 -8.44 -1.18
N VAL A 80 7.65 -7.58 -1.97
CA VAL A 80 8.40 -6.55 -2.69
C VAL A 80 8.61 -5.28 -1.89
N ALA A 81 7.94 -5.15 -0.76
CA ALA A 81 8.05 -3.97 0.10
C ALA A 81 9.45 -3.84 0.67
N THR A 82 9.92 -2.61 0.83
CA THR A 82 11.26 -2.36 1.34
C THR A 82 11.24 -1.80 2.77
N GLY A 83 10.08 -1.60 3.34
CA GLY A 83 9.98 -1.00 4.67
C GLY A 83 10.25 -1.96 5.81
N ASP A 84 10.46 -1.42 6.97
CA ASP A 84 10.67 -2.19 8.19
C ASP A 84 9.35 -2.78 8.70
N VAL A 85 8.25 -2.12 8.39
CA VAL A 85 6.92 -2.54 8.79
C VAL A 85 6.04 -2.51 7.54
N VAL A 86 5.18 -3.49 7.38
CA VAL A 86 4.24 -3.54 6.26
C VAL A 86 2.83 -3.40 6.79
N ALA A 87 2.09 -2.47 6.25
CA ALA A 87 0.68 -2.28 6.58
C ALA A 87 -0.16 -2.47 5.33
N PHE A 88 -1.44 -2.72 5.49
CA PHE A 88 -2.32 -2.94 4.35
C PHE A 88 -3.51 -1.99 4.42
N ILE A 89 -3.96 -1.54 3.26
CA ILE A 89 -5.13 -0.67 3.18
C ILE A 89 -5.98 -1.14 2.00
N ASP A 90 -7.29 -1.10 2.15
CA ASP A 90 -8.19 -1.48 1.07
C ASP A 90 -8.32 -0.33 0.06
N ASP A 91 -8.61 -0.65 -1.19
CA ASP A 91 -8.65 0.34 -2.26
C ASP A 91 -9.86 1.28 -2.18
N ASP A 92 -10.77 1.06 -1.25
CA ASP A 92 -11.88 1.97 -1.01
C ASP A 92 -11.78 2.66 0.34
N ALA A 93 -10.64 2.56 1.01
CA ALA A 93 -10.43 3.20 2.31
C ALA A 93 -9.61 4.46 2.14
N ILE A 94 -9.78 5.40 3.06
CA ILE A 94 -8.98 6.61 3.08
C ILE A 94 -8.29 6.65 4.43
N ALA A 95 -6.97 6.72 4.44
CA ALA A 95 -6.21 6.74 5.67
C ALA A 95 -6.24 8.11 6.31
N ASP A 96 -6.38 8.14 7.63
CA ASP A 96 -6.22 9.37 8.39
C ASP A 96 -4.76 9.82 8.22
N GLU A 97 -4.50 11.11 8.14
CA GLU A 97 -3.16 11.61 7.88
C GLU A 97 -2.12 11.22 8.91
N ARG A 98 -2.55 10.84 10.10
CA ARG A 98 -1.66 10.41 11.16
C ARG A 98 -1.66 8.91 11.39
N TRP A 99 -2.29 8.16 10.50
CA TRP A 99 -2.41 6.73 10.66
C TRP A 99 -1.06 6.03 10.77
N VAL A 100 -0.14 6.32 9.85
CA VAL A 100 1.18 5.69 9.86
C VAL A 100 1.98 6.16 11.06
N GLU A 101 1.90 7.44 11.40
CA GLU A 101 2.57 7.97 12.58
C GLU A 101 2.12 7.22 13.83
N ALA A 102 0.82 6.96 13.95
CA ALA A 102 0.27 6.23 15.09
C ALA A 102 0.74 4.76 15.11
N LEU A 103 0.83 4.13 13.92
CA LEU A 103 1.32 2.76 13.83
C LEU A 103 2.77 2.68 14.29
N VAL A 104 3.59 3.60 13.84
CA VAL A 104 5.01 3.61 14.19
C VAL A 104 5.17 3.82 15.69
N ALA A 105 4.41 4.76 16.26
CA ALA A 105 4.47 5.01 17.70
C ALA A 105 4.08 3.78 18.50
N ALA A 106 3.00 3.12 18.10
CA ALA A 106 2.54 1.91 18.77
C ALA A 106 3.55 0.77 18.67
N TYR A 107 4.16 0.64 17.49
CA TYR A 107 5.13 -0.41 17.24
C TYR A 107 6.38 -0.20 18.09
N GLU A 108 6.88 1.00 18.15
CA GLU A 108 8.06 1.33 18.93
C GLU A 108 7.81 1.16 20.43
N GLU A 109 6.61 1.54 20.85
CA GLU A 109 6.27 1.45 22.23
C GLU A 109 6.12 0.05 22.72
N ARG A 110 5.57 -0.84 21.93
CA ARG A 110 5.34 -2.15 22.33
C ARG A 110 6.47 -3.05 22.06
N ASP A 111 7.43 -2.57 21.46
CA ASP A 111 8.50 -3.36 21.20
C ASP A 111 8.21 -4.54 20.41
N VAL A 112 7.76 -4.62 19.76
CA VAL A 112 7.50 -5.56 18.98
C VAL A 112 6.82 -6.47 18.59
N LEU A 113 6.81 -6.93 18.96
CA LEU A 113 6.17 -7.88 18.65
C LEU A 113 5.35 -7.72 17.85
N ALA A 114 5.16 -7.14 18.06
CA ALA A 114 4.25 -6.74 17.52
C ALA A 114 4.19 -7.14 16.38
N ALA A 115 4.67 -7.45 16.53
CA ALA A 115 4.57 -7.78 15.72
C ALA A 115 3.86 -7.94 14.83
N GLY A 116 3.77 -8.38 14.90
CA GLY A 116 2.91 -8.73 14.11
C GLY A 116 2.71 -7.96 13.15
N GLY A 117 2.87 -7.17 13.36
CA GLY A 117 2.72 -6.36 12.43
C GLY A 117 1.76 -6.45 11.54
N ARG A 118 1.03 -7.12 11.54
CA ARG A 118 0.20 -7.11 10.72
C ARG A 118 -0.70 -6.21 10.94
N MET A 119 -0.65 -5.11 10.85
CA MET A 119 -1.55 -4.22 10.99
C MET A 119 -2.24 -4.02 9.79
N THR A 120 -3.45 -4.24 9.67
CA THR A 120 -4.24 -3.95 8.47
C THR A 120 -5.17 -2.81 8.76
N ALA A 121 -5.40 -2.01 7.80
CA ALA A 121 -6.26 -0.84 7.92
C ALA A 121 -7.73 -1.21 7.75
#